data_08d426475c5de402c3dd7bfa5fd51ce1
#
_entry.id   08d426475c5de402c3dd7bfa5fd51ce1
#
_cell.length_a   1.000
_cell.length_b   1.000
_cell.length_c   1.000
_cell.angle_alpha   90.00
_cell.angle_beta   90.00
_cell.angle_gamma   90.00
#
_symmetry.space_group_name_H-M   'P 1'
#
loop_
_entity.id
_entity.type
_entity.pdbx_description
1 polymer ?
#
loop_
_entity_poly.entity_id
_entity_poly.type
_entity_poly.pdbx_seq_one_letter_code
_entity_poly.pdbx_strand_id
1 'polypeptide(L)'
;YDTIIIDEAHERSLNIDFLLGYLKRILPERPELRVIITSATIDPESFARFFADADDKPAPIIEVSGRTYPVEVRYRPLVAESGSGDSSGDEDEADDPAASTADDKDYLEGIVAALAELDGEAPGDVLVFLSGEAEIKDAAEAVRGAYASGVQPTEVLPLYGRLTSAEQHRVFEPSKVAGVKRRVVLATNVAETSLTVPGIRYVIDAGTARISRYSVRSKVQRLPIEAISQASAQQRSGRAGRTSDGIAIRLYSEEDFTKRPEFTEPEILRTSL
;
A
#
# COMPACT_ATOMS: atom_id res chain seq x y z
N TYR A 1 1.38 1.12 34.17
CA TYR A 1 2.36 1.39 33.12
C TYR A 1 2.79 2.85 33.20
N ASP A 2 4.06 3.10 32.97
CA ASP A 2 4.69 4.43 32.97
C ASP A 2 5.17 4.85 31.56
N THR A 3 5.09 3.95 30.60
CA THR A 3 5.40 4.21 29.20
C THR A 3 4.40 3.50 28.28
N ILE A 4 3.90 4.24 27.29
CA ILE A 4 3.00 3.73 26.24
C ILE A 4 3.62 4.03 24.88
N ILE A 5 3.65 3.02 24.02
CA ILE A 5 4.13 3.14 22.63
C ILE A 5 2.94 2.96 21.69
N ILE A 6 2.67 3.95 20.87
CA ILE A 6 1.71 3.86 19.75
C ILE A 6 2.52 3.64 18.48
N ASP A 7 2.48 2.42 17.98
CA ASP A 7 3.21 2.03 16.78
C ASP A 7 2.38 2.21 15.52
N GLU A 8 3.04 2.45 14.37
CA GLU A 8 2.41 2.63 13.06
C GLU A 8 1.34 3.74 13.07
N ALA A 9 1.59 4.85 13.79
CA ALA A 9 0.59 5.92 13.97
C ALA A 9 0.15 6.57 12.65
N HIS A 10 0.97 6.49 11.59
CA HIS A 10 0.65 6.99 10.25
C HIS A 10 -0.51 6.24 9.58
N GLU A 11 -0.89 5.05 10.04
CA GLU A 11 -2.06 4.33 9.52
C GLU A 11 -3.36 5.08 9.81
N ARG A 12 -3.37 5.97 10.81
CA ARG A 12 -4.50 6.83 11.17
C ARG A 12 -5.82 6.06 11.24
N SER A 13 -5.75 4.81 11.75
CA SER A 13 -6.95 4.02 12.05
C SER A 13 -7.76 4.69 13.16
N LEU A 14 -9.07 4.40 13.20
CA LEU A 14 -9.97 4.94 14.21
C LEU A 14 -9.46 4.70 15.64
N ASN A 15 -8.94 3.50 15.91
CA ASN A 15 -8.40 3.15 17.22
C ASN A 15 -7.15 3.96 17.57
N ILE A 16 -6.25 4.18 16.62
CA ILE A 16 -5.05 5.00 16.82
C ILE A 16 -5.45 6.43 17.14
N ASP A 17 -6.30 7.05 16.32
CA ASP A 17 -6.73 8.44 16.53
C ASP A 17 -7.48 8.61 17.88
N PHE A 18 -8.32 7.64 18.24
CA PHE A 18 -8.96 7.64 19.57
C PHE A 18 -7.93 7.56 20.70
N LEU A 19 -6.96 6.66 20.62
CA LEU A 19 -5.91 6.53 21.63
C LEU A 19 -5.05 7.78 21.74
N LEU A 20 -4.67 8.40 20.62
CA LEU A 20 -3.93 9.66 20.61
C LEU A 20 -4.70 10.78 21.31
N GLY A 21 -6.01 10.92 21.02
CA GLY A 21 -6.87 11.91 21.69
C GLY A 21 -7.02 11.63 23.19
N TYR A 22 -7.18 10.36 23.57
CA TYR A 22 -7.25 9.96 24.97
C TYR A 22 -5.95 10.23 25.72
N LEU A 23 -4.80 9.90 25.13
CA LEU A 23 -3.48 10.16 25.70
C LEU A 23 -3.22 11.65 25.86
N LYS A 24 -3.56 12.48 24.87
CA LYS A 24 -3.47 13.95 24.98
C LYS A 24 -4.24 14.47 26.18
N ARG A 25 -5.40 13.91 26.47
CA ARG A 25 -6.26 14.31 27.60
C ARG A 25 -5.66 13.92 28.94
N ILE A 26 -5.08 12.73 29.09
CA ILE A 26 -4.59 12.25 30.40
C ILE A 26 -3.18 12.68 30.75
N LEU A 27 -2.34 13.04 29.75
CA LEU A 27 -0.94 13.44 29.99
C LEU A 27 -0.78 14.57 31.03
N PRO A 28 -1.60 15.64 31.07
CA PRO A 28 -1.53 16.66 32.10
C PRO A 28 -1.80 16.14 33.53
N GLU A 29 -2.61 15.08 33.65
CA GLU A 29 -2.95 14.44 34.92
C GLU A 29 -1.93 13.36 35.34
N ARG A 30 -1.11 12.92 34.40
CA ARG A 30 -0.13 11.84 34.56
C ARG A 30 1.26 12.30 34.10
N PRO A 31 1.93 13.22 34.81
CA PRO A 31 3.22 13.80 34.39
C PRO A 31 4.35 12.75 34.34
N GLU A 32 4.21 11.62 35.02
CA GLU A 32 5.15 10.50 34.97
C GLU A 32 4.97 9.61 33.72
N LEU A 33 3.82 9.70 33.05
CA LEU A 33 3.52 8.88 31.86
C LEU A 33 4.30 9.38 30.66
N ARG A 34 5.01 8.49 30.01
CA ARG A 34 5.74 8.76 28.77
C ARG A 34 5.00 8.15 27.59
N VAL A 35 4.86 8.90 26.52
CA VAL A 35 4.22 8.47 25.28
C VAL A 35 5.24 8.55 24.17
N ILE A 36 5.42 7.43 23.46
CA ILE A 36 6.27 7.33 22.28
C ILE A 36 5.35 7.00 21.10
N ILE A 37 5.41 7.82 20.06
CA ILE A 37 4.66 7.61 18.83
C ILE A 37 5.66 7.24 17.75
N THR A 38 5.51 6.05 17.17
CA THR A 38 6.31 5.65 16.02
C THR A 38 5.49 5.78 14.76
N SER A 39 6.10 6.28 13.71
CA SER A 39 5.47 6.52 12.43
C SER A 39 6.50 6.31 11.32
N ALA A 40 6.08 5.82 10.16
CA ALA A 40 6.86 6.01 8.96
C ALA A 40 7.00 7.52 8.67
N THR A 41 7.92 7.90 7.79
CA THR A 41 8.22 9.31 7.43
C THR A 41 7.04 10.02 6.76
N ILE A 42 5.89 10.06 7.43
CA ILE A 42 4.67 10.72 6.95
C ILE A 42 4.20 11.68 8.03
N ASP A 43 4.39 12.97 7.79
CA ASP A 43 3.89 14.09 8.61
C ASP A 43 4.17 13.95 10.13
N PRO A 44 5.43 13.74 10.57
CA PRO A 44 5.76 13.64 11.99
C PRO A 44 5.49 14.96 12.73
N GLU A 45 5.53 16.08 12.03
CA GLU A 45 5.29 17.42 12.58
C GLU A 45 3.85 17.59 13.07
N SER A 46 2.86 16.96 12.42
CA SER A 46 1.47 17.01 12.87
C SER A 46 1.28 16.34 14.23
N PHE A 47 1.92 15.17 14.42
CA PHE A 47 1.93 14.49 15.72
C PHE A 47 2.67 15.31 16.79
N ALA A 48 3.80 15.89 16.44
CA ALA A 48 4.58 16.74 17.37
C ALA A 48 3.77 17.97 17.82
N ARG A 49 3.10 18.65 16.91
CA ARG A 49 2.20 19.77 17.23
C ARG A 49 0.99 19.32 18.04
N PHE A 50 0.39 18.18 17.72
CA PHE A 50 -0.74 17.67 18.48
C PHE A 50 -0.40 17.43 19.95
N PHE A 51 0.83 16.98 20.25
CA PHE A 51 1.34 16.77 21.61
C PHE A 51 2.18 17.94 22.14
N ALA A 52 2.00 19.15 21.60
CA ALA A 52 2.64 20.34 22.14
C ALA A 52 2.33 20.51 23.63
N ASP A 53 3.30 21.07 24.38
CA ASP A 53 3.17 21.40 25.80
C ASP A 53 2.30 22.64 26.05
N ALA A 54 2.23 23.07 27.30
CA ALA A 54 1.44 24.25 27.70
C ALA A 54 1.96 25.57 27.12
N ASP A 55 3.22 25.62 26.72
CA ASP A 55 3.86 26.76 26.07
C ASP A 55 3.80 26.69 24.53
N ASP A 56 2.97 25.81 24.00
CA ASP A 56 2.80 25.55 22.56
C ASP A 56 4.08 25.03 21.85
N LYS A 57 5.00 24.45 22.61
CA LYS A 57 6.22 23.86 22.10
C LYS A 57 5.93 22.44 21.61
N PRO A 58 6.18 22.14 20.32
CA PRO A 58 5.97 20.80 19.78
C PRO A 58 6.77 19.72 20.52
N ALA A 59 6.22 18.52 20.59
CA ALA A 59 6.95 17.36 21.11
C ALA A 59 8.22 17.09 20.28
N PRO A 60 9.30 16.59 20.91
CA PRO A 60 10.54 16.32 20.19
C PRO A 60 10.34 15.21 19.16
N ILE A 61 10.93 15.38 17.97
CA ILE A 61 10.99 14.37 16.92
C ILE A 61 12.37 13.74 16.93
N ILE A 62 12.41 12.41 16.97
CA ILE A 62 13.64 11.64 16.84
C ILE A 62 13.56 10.92 15.48
N GLU A 63 14.38 11.34 14.53
CA GLU A 63 14.46 10.72 13.23
C GLU A 63 15.49 9.59 13.25
N VAL A 64 15.06 8.40 12.86
CA VAL A 64 15.94 7.24 12.73
C VAL A 64 15.96 6.85 11.26
N SER A 65 17.02 7.21 10.56
CA SER A 65 17.23 6.82 9.16
C SER A 65 17.89 5.44 9.11
N GLY A 66 17.17 4.47 8.58
CA GLY A 66 17.75 3.19 8.16
C GLY A 66 18.52 3.35 6.83
N ARG A 67 19.50 2.48 6.56
CA ARG A 67 20.07 2.39 5.21
C ARG A 67 18.99 1.89 4.26
N THR A 68 18.61 2.74 3.32
CA THR A 68 17.79 2.37 2.17
C THR A 68 18.66 2.42 0.92
N TYR A 69 18.38 1.52 0.00
CA TYR A 69 19.00 1.51 -1.31
C TYR A 69 18.16 2.31 -2.29
N PRO A 70 18.76 2.88 -3.35
CA PRO A 70 18.01 3.59 -4.38
C PRO A 70 16.92 2.73 -5.01
N VAL A 71 15.79 3.34 -5.28
CA VAL A 71 14.68 2.72 -6.02
C VAL A 71 14.40 3.56 -7.26
N GLU A 72 14.58 2.94 -8.42
CA GLU A 72 14.19 3.52 -9.70
C GLU A 72 12.65 3.39 -9.84
N VAL A 73 11.97 4.50 -10.04
CA VAL A 73 10.51 4.50 -10.28
C VAL A 73 10.25 4.60 -11.77
N ARG A 74 9.48 3.65 -12.32
CA ARG A 74 9.04 3.61 -13.71
C ARG A 74 7.53 3.72 -13.77
N TYR A 75 7.01 4.53 -14.66
CA TYR A 75 5.58 4.66 -14.92
C TYR A 75 5.21 3.89 -16.20
N ARG A 76 4.18 3.05 -16.10
CA ARG A 76 3.65 2.20 -17.18
C ARG A 76 2.11 2.27 -17.16
N PRO A 77 1.52 3.41 -17.56
CA PRO A 77 0.07 3.58 -17.55
C PRO A 77 -0.62 2.52 -18.42
N LEU A 78 -1.73 1.99 -17.90
CA LEU A 78 -2.53 0.93 -18.56
C LEU A 78 -3.24 1.43 -19.82
N VAL A 79 -3.62 2.71 -19.85
CA VAL A 79 -4.25 3.35 -21.00
C VAL A 79 -3.31 4.43 -21.54
N ALA A 80 -3.04 4.42 -22.84
CA ALA A 80 -2.41 5.55 -23.49
C ALA A 80 -3.34 6.75 -23.31
N GLU A 81 -2.82 7.89 -22.79
CA GLU A 81 -3.60 9.12 -22.65
C GLU A 81 -4.22 9.52 -24.00
N SER A 82 -5.46 9.13 -24.23
CA SER A 82 -6.28 9.72 -25.28
C SER A 82 -6.60 11.13 -24.80
N GLY A 83 -6.11 12.11 -25.56
CA GLY A 83 -6.10 13.51 -25.22
C GLY A 83 -7.41 14.05 -24.68
N SER A 84 -7.28 14.95 -23.74
CA SER A 84 -8.30 15.77 -23.08
C SER A 84 -9.60 15.95 -23.87
N GLY A 85 -10.60 15.16 -23.52
CA GLY A 85 -11.99 15.36 -23.92
C GLY A 85 -12.76 15.77 -22.66
N ASP A 86 -13.09 17.06 -22.61
CA ASP A 86 -14.04 17.66 -21.70
C ASP A 86 -15.38 16.90 -21.79
N SER A 87 -15.78 16.23 -20.74
CA SER A 87 -17.15 15.72 -20.58
C SER A 87 -17.67 16.04 -19.18
N SER A 88 -18.22 17.25 -19.09
CA SER A 88 -19.27 17.58 -18.13
C SER A 88 -20.51 16.74 -18.46
N GLY A 89 -20.94 15.84 -17.58
CA GLY A 89 -22.14 15.05 -17.79
C GLY A 89 -22.48 14.16 -16.60
N ASP A 90 -23.48 14.61 -15.86
CA ASP A 90 -24.47 13.92 -15.02
C ASP A 90 -24.07 12.68 -14.18
N GLU A 91 -24.08 12.91 -12.89
CA GLU A 91 -24.12 11.91 -11.82
C GLU A 91 -25.50 11.22 -11.80
N ASP A 92 -25.65 10.11 -12.49
CA ASP A 92 -26.68 9.07 -12.25
C ASP A 92 -26.43 7.90 -13.23
N GLU A 93 -25.41 7.07 -12.99
CA GLU A 93 -25.35 5.77 -13.64
C GLU A 93 -25.22 4.65 -12.62
N ALA A 94 -26.18 3.75 -12.74
CA ALA A 94 -26.29 2.50 -12.02
C ALA A 94 -25.06 1.60 -12.28
N ASP A 95 -24.69 0.82 -11.27
CA ASP A 95 -23.78 -0.33 -11.30
C ASP A 95 -24.02 -1.18 -12.57
N ASP A 96 -23.27 -0.93 -13.63
CA ASP A 96 -23.26 -1.79 -14.82
C ASP A 96 -22.09 -2.79 -14.67
N PRO A 97 -22.37 -4.08 -14.48
CA PRO A 97 -21.35 -5.10 -14.34
C PRO A 97 -20.48 -5.31 -15.59
N ALA A 98 -20.82 -4.68 -16.72
CA ALA A 98 -20.03 -4.73 -17.95
C ALA A 98 -18.87 -3.72 -17.98
N ALA A 99 -18.96 -2.61 -17.22
CA ALA A 99 -17.89 -1.61 -17.13
C ALA A 99 -16.68 -2.13 -16.33
N SER A 100 -16.89 -3.04 -15.36
CA SER A 100 -15.80 -3.63 -14.55
C SER A 100 -14.89 -4.55 -15.35
N THR A 101 -15.38 -5.18 -16.41
CA THR A 101 -14.63 -6.23 -17.16
C THR A 101 -13.59 -5.70 -18.15
N ALA A 102 -13.67 -4.43 -18.57
CA ALA A 102 -12.68 -3.82 -19.49
C ALA A 102 -11.45 -3.30 -18.72
N ASP A 103 -11.68 -2.60 -17.59
CA ASP A 103 -10.61 -2.15 -16.68
C ASP A 103 -9.90 -3.33 -16.01
N ASP A 104 -10.63 -4.41 -15.69
CA ASP A 104 -10.07 -5.62 -15.05
C ASP A 104 -9.09 -6.37 -15.96
N LYS A 105 -9.23 -6.31 -17.28
CA LYS A 105 -8.28 -6.93 -18.20
C LYS A 105 -6.99 -6.13 -18.35
N ASP A 106 -7.07 -4.83 -18.32
CA ASP A 106 -5.92 -3.95 -18.54
C ASP A 106 -4.86 -4.08 -17.42
N TYR A 107 -5.25 -4.18 -16.15
CA TYR A 107 -4.26 -4.29 -15.08
C TYR A 107 -3.57 -5.66 -15.05
N LEU A 108 -4.23 -6.74 -15.43
CA LEU A 108 -3.63 -8.08 -15.55
C LEU A 108 -2.56 -8.10 -16.64
N GLU A 109 -2.87 -7.54 -17.81
CA GLU A 109 -1.91 -7.36 -18.90
C GLU A 109 -0.74 -6.47 -18.48
N GLY A 110 -1.03 -5.38 -17.76
CA GLY A 110 -0.03 -4.48 -17.21
C GLY A 110 0.94 -5.17 -16.23
N ILE A 111 0.43 -6.03 -15.34
CA ILE A 111 1.25 -6.83 -14.41
C ILE A 111 2.16 -7.79 -15.19
N VAL A 112 1.61 -8.52 -16.15
CA VAL A 112 2.38 -9.48 -16.96
C VAL A 112 3.45 -8.76 -17.78
N ALA A 113 3.12 -7.61 -18.39
CA ALA A 113 4.08 -6.79 -19.13
C ALA A 113 5.20 -6.23 -18.23
N ALA A 114 4.84 -5.76 -17.03
CA ALA A 114 5.82 -5.28 -16.05
C ALA A 114 6.75 -6.41 -15.57
N LEU A 115 6.23 -7.62 -15.34
CA LEU A 115 7.04 -8.78 -15.01
C LEU A 115 7.99 -9.16 -16.16
N ALA A 116 7.52 -9.10 -17.41
CA ALA A 116 8.36 -9.35 -18.59
C ALA A 116 9.47 -8.29 -18.72
N GLU A 117 9.20 -7.02 -18.42
CA GLU A 117 10.22 -5.97 -18.35
C GLU A 117 11.28 -6.31 -17.29
N LEU A 118 10.85 -6.75 -16.11
CA LEU A 118 11.74 -7.14 -15.01
C LEU A 118 12.52 -8.44 -15.28
N ASP A 119 12.13 -9.24 -16.25
CA ASP A 119 12.90 -10.43 -16.67
C ASP A 119 14.25 -10.10 -17.29
N GLY A 120 14.40 -8.87 -17.81
CA GLY A 120 15.67 -8.33 -18.30
C GLY A 120 16.61 -7.79 -17.20
N GLU A 121 16.12 -7.67 -15.99
CA GLU A 121 16.85 -7.12 -14.85
C GLU A 121 17.56 -8.21 -14.03
N ALA A 122 18.36 -7.81 -13.06
CA ALA A 122 19.06 -8.74 -12.17
C ALA A 122 18.06 -9.62 -11.38
N PRO A 123 18.48 -10.82 -10.90
CA PRO A 123 17.61 -11.69 -10.11
C PRO A 123 17.06 -11.00 -8.86
N GLY A 124 15.80 -11.25 -8.55
CA GLY A 124 15.12 -10.72 -7.37
C GLY A 124 13.63 -11.01 -7.37
N ASP A 125 13.03 -11.07 -6.19
CA ASP A 125 11.61 -11.31 -6.01
C ASP A 125 10.80 -10.04 -6.26
N VAL A 126 9.55 -10.21 -6.65
CA VAL A 126 8.62 -9.14 -7.02
C VAL A 126 7.47 -9.09 -6.03
N LEU A 127 7.15 -7.91 -5.53
CA LEU A 127 5.94 -7.64 -4.75
C LEU A 127 4.97 -6.84 -5.61
N VAL A 128 3.77 -7.37 -5.80
CA VAL A 128 2.70 -6.71 -6.58
C VAL A 128 1.61 -6.25 -5.64
N PHE A 129 1.29 -4.97 -5.65
CA PHE A 129 0.22 -4.39 -4.86
C PHE A 129 -1.09 -4.33 -5.63
N LEU A 130 -2.13 -4.94 -5.04
CA LEU A 130 -3.48 -5.04 -5.58
C LEU A 130 -4.51 -4.61 -4.54
N SER A 131 -5.74 -4.32 -4.98
CA SER A 131 -6.77 -3.75 -4.12
C SER A 131 -7.45 -4.79 -3.22
N GLY A 132 -7.52 -6.07 -3.62
CA GLY A 132 -8.22 -7.08 -2.86
C GLY A 132 -7.98 -8.52 -3.27
N GLU A 133 -8.70 -9.43 -2.60
CA GLU A 133 -8.56 -10.88 -2.77
C GLU A 133 -8.93 -11.36 -4.18
N ALA A 134 -9.97 -10.78 -4.78
CA ALA A 134 -10.42 -11.17 -6.11
C ALA A 134 -9.32 -10.85 -7.14
N GLU A 135 -8.83 -9.64 -7.13
CA GLU A 135 -7.76 -9.17 -8.03
C GLU A 135 -6.46 -9.98 -7.83
N ILE A 136 -6.17 -10.40 -6.58
CA ILE A 136 -5.01 -11.28 -6.31
C ILE A 136 -5.19 -12.66 -6.95
N LYS A 137 -6.39 -13.24 -6.91
CA LYS A 137 -6.67 -14.53 -7.52
C LYS A 137 -6.53 -14.48 -9.05
N ASP A 138 -7.12 -13.44 -9.65
CA ASP A 138 -7.08 -13.24 -11.11
C ASP A 138 -5.65 -12.97 -11.59
N ALA A 139 -4.91 -12.13 -10.88
CA ALA A 139 -3.50 -11.87 -11.16
C ALA A 139 -2.63 -13.13 -10.98
N ALA A 140 -2.91 -13.95 -9.96
CA ALA A 140 -2.19 -15.20 -9.74
C ALA A 140 -2.39 -16.19 -10.91
N GLU A 141 -3.60 -16.27 -11.44
CA GLU A 141 -3.92 -17.10 -12.60
C GLU A 141 -3.23 -16.56 -13.87
N ALA A 142 -3.31 -15.26 -14.12
CA ALA A 142 -2.67 -14.61 -15.25
C ALA A 142 -1.14 -14.81 -15.25
N VAL A 143 -0.49 -14.59 -14.10
CA VAL A 143 0.97 -14.76 -13.96
C VAL A 143 1.37 -16.23 -14.12
N ARG A 144 0.65 -17.16 -13.50
CA ARG A 144 0.92 -18.60 -13.68
C ARG A 144 0.76 -19.02 -15.14
N GLY A 145 -0.27 -18.52 -15.82
CA GLY A 145 -0.48 -18.78 -17.26
C GLY A 145 0.66 -18.25 -18.11
N ALA A 146 1.08 -17.01 -17.90
CA ALA A 146 2.16 -16.38 -18.66
C ALA A 146 3.52 -17.08 -18.49
N TYR A 147 3.78 -17.65 -17.31
CA TYR A 147 5.06 -18.30 -16.98
C TYR A 147 5.00 -19.83 -16.99
N ALA A 148 3.89 -20.44 -17.41
CA ALA A 148 3.69 -21.90 -17.40
C ALA A 148 4.71 -22.67 -18.27
N SER A 149 5.16 -22.08 -19.38
CA SER A 149 6.11 -22.67 -20.32
C SER A 149 7.57 -22.24 -20.11
N GLY A 150 7.85 -21.50 -19.05
CA GLY A 150 9.20 -21.02 -18.75
C GLY A 150 10.18 -22.14 -18.39
N VAL A 151 11.44 -21.97 -18.77
CA VAL A 151 12.51 -22.94 -18.45
C VAL A 151 12.76 -23.03 -16.93
N GLN A 152 12.52 -21.94 -16.22
CA GLN A 152 12.65 -21.87 -14.75
C GLN A 152 11.29 -21.49 -14.16
N PRO A 153 10.85 -22.18 -13.09
CA PRO A 153 9.56 -21.93 -12.49
C PRO A 153 9.53 -20.56 -11.79
N THR A 154 8.36 -19.91 -11.87
CA THR A 154 8.00 -18.71 -11.11
C THR A 154 7.04 -19.14 -10.00
N GLU A 155 7.37 -18.87 -8.74
CA GLU A 155 6.48 -19.16 -7.62
C GLU A 155 5.58 -17.96 -7.36
N VAL A 156 4.26 -18.16 -7.37
CA VAL A 156 3.26 -17.11 -7.13
C VAL A 156 2.61 -17.31 -5.77
N LEU A 157 2.77 -16.34 -4.88
CA LEU A 157 2.33 -16.39 -3.50
C LEU A 157 1.33 -15.26 -3.21
N PRO A 158 0.09 -15.56 -2.79
CA PRO A 158 -0.85 -14.53 -2.32
C PRO A 158 -0.51 -14.09 -0.90
N LEU A 159 -0.79 -12.80 -0.59
CA LEU A 159 -0.63 -12.22 0.74
C LEU A 159 -1.74 -11.22 1.05
N TYR A 160 -2.76 -11.65 1.79
CA TYR A 160 -3.87 -10.80 2.23
C TYR A 160 -4.40 -11.25 3.60
N GLY A 161 -5.15 -10.39 4.28
CA GLY A 161 -5.49 -10.56 5.70
C GLY A 161 -6.36 -11.77 6.05
N ARG A 162 -7.10 -12.36 5.08
CA ARG A 162 -7.95 -13.53 5.32
C ARG A 162 -7.25 -14.87 5.16
N LEU A 163 -6.00 -14.87 4.72
CA LEU A 163 -5.20 -16.08 4.67
C LEU A 163 -4.96 -16.64 6.07
N THR A 164 -4.84 -17.96 6.17
CA THR A 164 -4.40 -18.61 7.41
C THR A 164 -2.97 -18.19 7.76
N SER A 165 -2.61 -18.27 9.05
CA SER A 165 -1.26 -17.94 9.50
C SER A 165 -0.19 -18.74 8.75
N ALA A 166 -0.46 -20.01 8.44
CA ALA A 166 0.46 -20.86 7.69
C ALA A 166 0.68 -20.39 6.24
N GLU A 167 -0.39 -19.94 5.57
CA GLU A 167 -0.31 -19.39 4.23
C GLU A 167 0.43 -18.05 4.20
N GLN A 168 0.17 -17.17 5.17
CA GLN A 168 0.90 -15.91 5.32
C GLN A 168 2.39 -16.15 5.59
N HIS A 169 2.73 -17.17 6.38
CA HIS A 169 4.12 -17.50 6.69
C HIS A 169 4.94 -17.95 5.48
N ARG A 170 4.29 -18.49 4.45
CA ARG A 170 5.00 -18.96 3.24
C ARG A 170 5.81 -17.87 2.54
N VAL A 171 5.39 -16.63 2.59
CA VAL A 171 6.13 -15.51 1.96
C VAL A 171 7.44 -15.19 2.69
N PHE A 172 7.58 -15.60 3.94
CA PHE A 172 8.79 -15.38 4.75
C PHE A 172 9.77 -16.53 4.67
N GLU A 173 9.32 -17.71 4.20
CA GLU A 173 10.17 -18.88 4.05
C GLU A 173 10.88 -18.87 2.68
N PRO A 174 12.05 -19.50 2.57
CA PRO A 174 12.64 -19.76 1.27
C PRO A 174 11.70 -20.58 0.38
N SER A 175 11.78 -20.36 -0.94
CA SER A 175 11.00 -21.16 -1.88
C SER A 175 11.30 -22.64 -1.73
N LYS A 176 10.24 -23.46 -1.74
CA LYS A 176 10.31 -24.93 -1.79
C LYS A 176 10.33 -25.48 -3.22
N VAL A 177 10.19 -24.59 -4.22
CA VAL A 177 10.19 -24.94 -5.63
C VAL A 177 11.64 -25.02 -6.10
N ALA A 178 12.05 -26.21 -6.56
CA ALA A 178 13.39 -26.42 -7.04
C ALA A 178 13.66 -25.60 -8.32
N GLY A 179 14.79 -24.89 -8.37
CA GLY A 179 15.19 -24.10 -9.54
C GLY A 179 14.34 -22.86 -9.79
N VAL A 180 13.60 -22.37 -8.80
CA VAL A 180 12.78 -21.17 -8.92
C VAL A 180 13.64 -19.96 -9.36
N LYS A 181 13.17 -19.27 -10.42
CA LYS A 181 13.83 -18.07 -10.94
C LYS A 181 13.55 -16.88 -10.03
N ARG A 182 12.29 -16.70 -9.63
CA ARG A 182 11.82 -15.65 -8.75
C ARG A 182 10.50 -16.01 -8.10
N ARG A 183 10.21 -15.36 -7.00
CA ARG A 183 8.89 -15.36 -6.39
C ARG A 183 8.15 -14.08 -6.77
N VAL A 184 6.87 -14.21 -7.03
CA VAL A 184 5.93 -13.09 -7.25
C VAL A 184 4.92 -13.13 -6.11
N VAL A 185 5.03 -12.17 -5.19
CA VAL A 185 4.13 -12.03 -4.06
C VAL A 185 3.04 -11.03 -4.44
N LEU A 186 1.80 -11.48 -4.48
CA LEU A 186 0.62 -10.66 -4.80
C LEU A 186 -0.05 -10.25 -3.49
N ALA A 187 -0.02 -8.98 -3.14
CA ALA A 187 -0.42 -8.50 -1.83
C ALA A 187 -1.41 -7.34 -1.89
N THR A 188 -2.21 -7.22 -0.84
CA THR A 188 -2.93 -5.99 -0.52
C THR A 188 -2.02 -5.02 0.25
N ASN A 189 -2.56 -3.91 0.71
CA ASN A 189 -1.87 -2.94 1.56
C ASN A 189 -1.28 -3.53 2.87
N VAL A 190 -1.59 -4.77 3.23
CA VAL A 190 -0.96 -5.47 4.36
C VAL A 190 0.57 -5.54 4.22
N ALA A 191 1.09 -5.58 3.00
CA ALA A 191 2.52 -5.57 2.72
C ALA A 191 3.11 -4.14 2.59
N GLU A 192 2.29 -3.10 2.72
CA GLU A 192 2.73 -1.71 2.61
C GLU A 192 3.51 -1.28 3.86
N THR A 193 3.00 -1.59 5.05
CA THR A 193 3.59 -1.19 6.32
C THR A 193 3.85 -2.36 7.26
N SER A 194 2.85 -3.18 7.53
CA SER A 194 2.81 -4.14 8.64
C SER A 194 3.71 -5.36 8.44
N LEU A 195 4.00 -5.74 7.20
CA LEU A 195 4.79 -6.95 6.90
C LEU A 195 5.99 -6.62 6.01
N THR A 196 7.17 -7.11 6.40
CA THR A 196 8.37 -7.03 5.57
C THR A 196 8.64 -8.37 4.91
N VAL A 197 8.35 -8.48 3.62
CA VAL A 197 8.63 -9.69 2.83
C VAL A 197 10.12 -9.69 2.46
N PRO A 198 10.89 -10.74 2.83
CA PRO A 198 12.30 -10.81 2.52
C PRO A 198 12.55 -11.07 1.04
N GLY A 199 13.67 -10.58 0.52
CA GLY A 199 14.12 -10.86 -0.87
C GLY A 199 13.47 -10.00 -1.95
N ILE A 200 12.54 -9.11 -1.59
CA ILE A 200 11.90 -8.21 -2.55
C ILE A 200 12.92 -7.20 -3.07
N ARG A 201 13.08 -7.20 -4.36
CA ARG A 201 13.90 -6.25 -5.13
C ARG A 201 13.07 -5.38 -6.06
N TYR A 202 11.89 -5.86 -6.44
CA TYR A 202 11.02 -5.23 -7.41
C TYR A 202 9.61 -5.06 -6.85
N VAL A 203 8.99 -3.94 -7.18
CA VAL A 203 7.61 -3.64 -6.84
C VAL A 203 6.82 -3.33 -8.11
N ILE A 204 5.62 -3.88 -8.22
CA ILE A 204 4.62 -3.47 -9.21
C ILE A 204 3.42 -2.93 -8.43
N ASP A 205 3.00 -1.71 -8.72
CA ASP A 205 1.94 -1.02 -7.99
C ASP A 205 0.78 -0.66 -8.93
N ALA A 206 -0.37 -1.31 -8.74
CA ALA A 206 -1.60 -0.99 -9.46
C ALA A 206 -2.19 0.38 -9.06
N GLY A 207 -1.70 0.98 -7.97
CA GLY A 207 -2.07 2.33 -7.55
C GLY A 207 -3.42 2.44 -6.86
N THR A 208 -4.05 1.32 -6.50
CA THR A 208 -5.36 1.28 -5.87
C THR A 208 -5.36 0.51 -4.56
N ALA A 209 -6.36 0.78 -3.71
CA ALA A 209 -6.64 0.03 -2.49
C ALA A 209 -8.13 0.09 -2.16
N ARG A 210 -8.60 -0.87 -1.35
CA ARG A 210 -9.94 -0.80 -0.75
C ARG A 210 -9.88 0.09 0.48
N ILE A 211 -10.60 1.19 0.44
CA ILE A 211 -10.63 2.19 1.51
C ILE A 211 -12.03 2.22 2.13
N SER A 212 -12.10 2.05 3.46
CA SER A 212 -13.38 2.10 4.17
C SER A 212 -13.97 3.51 4.11
N ARG A 213 -15.23 3.60 3.66
CA ARG A 213 -16.02 4.83 3.59
C ARG A 213 -17.40 4.60 4.17
N TYR A 214 -17.89 5.54 4.97
CA TYR A 214 -19.25 5.53 5.46
C TYR A 214 -20.13 6.43 4.61
N SER A 215 -21.19 5.85 4.06
CA SER A 215 -22.21 6.61 3.33
C SER A 215 -23.29 7.10 4.30
N VAL A 216 -23.32 8.40 4.55
CA VAL A 216 -24.36 9.04 5.40
C VAL A 216 -25.75 8.82 4.81
N ARG A 217 -25.89 8.81 3.47
CA ARG A 217 -27.16 8.62 2.77
C ARG A 217 -27.73 7.22 2.94
N SER A 218 -26.92 6.18 2.79
CA SER A 218 -27.35 4.78 2.88
C SER A 218 -27.13 4.18 4.26
N LYS A 219 -26.45 4.87 5.18
CA LYS A 219 -26.07 4.42 6.54
C LYS A 219 -25.32 3.08 6.51
N VAL A 220 -24.54 2.86 5.46
CA VAL A 220 -23.75 1.63 5.26
C VAL A 220 -22.29 1.97 5.11
N GLN A 221 -21.43 1.16 5.72
CA GLN A 221 -20.00 1.18 5.47
C GLN A 221 -19.71 0.41 4.19
N ARG A 222 -18.96 1.03 3.27
CA ARG A 222 -18.54 0.45 2.00
C ARG A 222 -17.02 0.38 1.94
N LEU A 223 -16.51 -0.46 1.07
CA LEU A 223 -15.07 -0.63 0.79
C LEU A 223 -14.81 -0.41 -0.72
N PRO A 224 -15.05 0.80 -1.24
CA PRO A 224 -14.75 1.09 -2.65
C PRO A 224 -13.27 0.92 -2.95
N ILE A 225 -12.95 0.60 -4.19
CA ILE A 225 -11.59 0.64 -4.71
C ILE A 225 -11.29 2.09 -5.08
N GLU A 226 -10.26 2.66 -4.50
CA GLU A 226 -9.86 4.04 -4.71
C GLU A 226 -8.37 4.14 -5.03
N ALA A 227 -7.96 5.22 -5.69
CA ALA A 227 -6.55 5.54 -5.89
C ALA A 227 -5.88 5.79 -4.52
N ILE A 228 -4.68 5.25 -4.33
CA ILE A 228 -3.89 5.50 -3.11
C ILE A 228 -3.27 6.88 -3.13
N SER A 229 -2.90 7.40 -1.95
CA SER A 229 -2.18 8.66 -1.80
C SER A 229 -0.74 8.57 -2.33
N GLN A 230 -0.09 9.72 -2.55
CA GLN A 230 1.33 9.80 -2.90
C GLN A 230 2.22 9.13 -1.83
N ALA A 231 1.94 9.37 -0.55
CA ALA A 231 2.67 8.77 0.56
C ALA A 231 2.57 7.24 0.55
N SER A 232 1.38 6.67 0.33
CA SER A 232 1.18 5.24 0.19
C SER A 232 1.97 4.68 -1.00
N ALA A 233 1.92 5.34 -2.17
CA ALA A 233 2.70 4.94 -3.34
C ALA A 233 4.21 4.97 -3.09
N GLN A 234 4.72 5.93 -2.32
CA GLN A 234 6.12 6.01 -1.93
C GLN A 234 6.50 4.88 -0.96
N GLN A 235 5.66 4.56 0.01
CA GLN A 235 5.87 3.42 0.92
C GLN A 235 5.93 2.10 0.17
N ARG A 236 5.02 1.88 -0.79
CA ARG A 236 5.02 0.69 -1.66
C ARG A 236 6.32 0.59 -2.45
N SER A 237 6.73 1.67 -3.11
CA SER A 237 7.99 1.71 -3.86
C SER A 237 9.20 1.43 -2.96
N GLY A 238 9.21 1.95 -1.74
CA GLY A 238 10.27 1.76 -0.76
C GLY A 238 10.48 0.29 -0.34
N ARG A 239 9.52 -0.60 -0.61
CA ARG A 239 9.69 -2.04 -0.37
C ARG A 239 10.76 -2.67 -1.25
N ALA A 240 11.03 -2.09 -2.43
CA ALA A 240 12.07 -2.55 -3.33
C ALA A 240 13.50 -2.21 -2.85
N GLY A 241 13.67 -1.12 -2.09
CA GLY A 241 15.00 -0.60 -1.68
C GLY A 241 15.49 -1.05 -0.30
N ARG A 242 14.98 -2.14 0.25
CA ARG A 242 15.36 -2.56 1.62
C ARG A 242 16.67 -3.31 1.73
N THR A 243 17.01 -4.11 0.74
CA THR A 243 18.18 -5.00 0.77
C THR A 243 19.19 -4.74 -0.35
N SER A 244 18.76 -4.12 -1.41
CA SER A 244 19.58 -3.77 -2.59
C SER A 244 18.88 -2.68 -3.39
N ASP A 245 19.57 -2.14 -4.40
CA ASP A 245 18.95 -1.27 -5.40
C ASP A 245 17.77 -1.98 -6.04
N GLY A 246 16.66 -1.28 -6.17
CA GLY A 246 15.40 -1.84 -6.62
C GLY A 246 14.73 -1.03 -7.72
N ILE A 247 13.65 -1.59 -8.28
CA ILE A 247 12.80 -0.93 -9.27
C ILE A 247 11.36 -1.03 -8.81
N ALA A 248 10.63 0.09 -8.91
CA ALA A 248 9.19 0.13 -8.68
C ALA A 248 8.50 0.56 -9.99
N ILE A 249 7.65 -0.32 -10.51
CA ILE A 249 6.83 -0.06 -11.71
C ILE A 249 5.43 0.33 -11.24
N ARG A 250 5.01 1.54 -11.57
CA ARG A 250 3.67 2.07 -11.30
C ARG A 250 2.82 1.92 -12.55
N LEU A 251 1.67 1.22 -12.44
CA LEU A 251 0.76 0.97 -13.56
C LEU A 251 -0.19 2.15 -13.82
N TYR A 252 0.27 3.35 -13.56
CA TYR A 252 -0.42 4.63 -13.80
C TYR A 252 0.60 5.69 -14.21
N SER A 253 0.13 6.85 -14.68
CA SER A 253 1.03 7.91 -15.17
C SER A 253 1.63 8.74 -14.04
N GLU A 254 2.75 9.42 -14.32
CA GLU A 254 3.35 10.38 -13.40
C GLU A 254 2.40 11.58 -13.16
N GLU A 255 1.65 11.97 -14.17
CA GLU A 255 0.64 13.02 -14.07
C GLU A 255 -0.47 12.62 -13.08
N ASP A 256 -0.99 11.39 -13.18
CA ASP A 256 -1.95 10.85 -12.21
C ASP A 256 -1.36 10.84 -10.78
N PHE A 257 -0.12 10.37 -10.62
CA PHE A 257 0.55 10.38 -9.32
C PHE A 257 0.60 11.78 -8.70
N THR A 258 0.97 12.80 -9.48
CA THR A 258 1.09 14.18 -8.97
C THR A 258 -0.24 14.81 -8.59
N LYS A 259 -1.35 14.38 -9.19
CA LYS A 259 -2.72 14.83 -8.87
C LYS A 259 -3.32 14.15 -7.64
N ARG A 260 -2.72 13.05 -7.16
CA ARG A 260 -3.22 12.32 -6.00
C ARG A 260 -3.02 13.12 -4.71
N PRO A 261 -3.89 12.95 -3.71
CA PRO A 261 -3.67 13.56 -2.39
C PRO A 261 -2.33 13.10 -1.80
N GLU A 262 -1.66 14.00 -1.10
CA GLU A 262 -0.37 13.73 -0.48
C GLU A 262 -0.48 12.60 0.56
N PHE A 263 -1.52 12.63 1.40
CA PHE A 263 -1.78 11.64 2.45
C PHE A 263 -3.18 11.05 2.33
N THR A 264 -3.34 9.83 2.85
CA THR A 264 -4.67 9.21 2.99
C THR A 264 -5.42 9.90 4.13
N GLU A 265 -6.69 10.25 3.89
CA GLU A 265 -7.56 10.84 4.91
C GLU A 265 -7.70 9.90 6.12
N PRO A 266 -7.59 10.41 7.37
CA PRO A 266 -7.76 9.61 8.57
C PRO A 266 -9.11 8.88 8.62
N GLU A 267 -9.12 7.65 9.16
CA GLU A 267 -10.34 6.84 9.21
C GLU A 267 -11.46 7.52 10.00
N ILE A 268 -11.11 8.25 11.06
CA ILE A 268 -12.07 8.98 11.89
C ILE A 268 -12.91 10.01 11.11
N LEU A 269 -12.36 10.55 10.01
CA LEU A 269 -13.05 11.49 9.12
C LEU A 269 -13.92 10.78 8.06
N ARG A 270 -13.71 9.48 7.86
CA ARG A 270 -14.37 8.65 6.84
C ARG A 270 -15.41 7.70 7.41
N THR A 271 -15.50 7.60 8.73
CA THR A 271 -16.35 6.64 9.44
C THR A 271 -17.41 7.39 10.25
N SER A 272 -18.58 6.77 10.45
CA SER A 272 -19.57 7.24 11.43
C SER A 272 -19.18 6.77 12.82
N LEU A 273 -19.10 7.68 13.75
CA LEU A 273 -18.92 7.42 15.19
C LEU A 273 -20.27 7.19 15.87
#